data_20f92b92a081460d8a402d8c19968187
#
_entry.id   20f92b92a081460d8a402d8c19968187
#
_cell.length_a   1.000
_cell.length_b   1.000
_cell.length_c   1.000
_cell.angle_alpha   90.00
_cell.angle_beta   90.00
_cell.angle_gamma   90.00
#
_symmetry.space_group_name_H-M   'P 1'
#
loop_
_entity.id
_entity.type
_entity.pdbx_description
1 polymer ?
#
loop_
_entity_poly.entity_id
_entity_poly.type
_entity_poly.pdbx_seq_one_letter_code
_entity_poly.pdbx_strand_id
1 'polypeptide(L)'
;MEYRTLGRTGVRVSQLCFGTMSFGAEADKAASKAMYKKVRDIGVNFFDCADAYTKGKAETILGELMKGERDNLVITSKCFNNIRGDINSGGGNRRHVAMAVEDSLKRLKT
;
A
#
# COMPACT_ATOMS: atom_id res chain seq x y z
N MET A 1 -0.11 -13.48 16.45
CA MET A 1 -0.80 -12.26 15.98
C MET A 1 -2.30 -12.39 16.25
N GLU A 2 -2.92 -11.37 16.82
CA GLU A 2 -4.37 -11.29 16.91
C GLU A 2 -4.97 -10.65 15.67
N TYR A 3 -6.19 -11.11 15.29
CA TYR A 3 -6.92 -10.61 14.14
C TYR A 3 -8.28 -10.06 14.56
N ARG A 4 -8.66 -8.92 13.99
CA ARG A 4 -9.94 -8.27 14.24
C ARG A 4 -10.68 -7.99 12.94
N THR A 5 -11.99 -7.92 13.00
CA THR A 5 -12.78 -7.54 11.82
C THR A 5 -12.61 -6.06 11.53
N LEU A 6 -12.32 -5.72 10.29
CA LEU A 6 -12.22 -4.35 9.80
C LEU A 6 -13.62 -3.73 9.71
N GLY A 7 -14.02 -3.04 10.76
CA GLY A 7 -15.35 -2.46 10.85
C GLY A 7 -16.45 -3.50 10.63
N ARG A 8 -17.36 -3.23 9.69
CA ARG A 8 -18.52 -4.10 9.35
C ARG A 8 -18.32 -4.89 8.06
N THR A 9 -17.09 -4.99 7.57
CA THR A 9 -16.77 -5.61 6.26
C THR A 9 -16.75 -7.14 6.28
N GLY A 10 -16.61 -7.76 7.45
CA GLY A 10 -16.33 -9.19 7.58
C GLY A 10 -14.88 -9.58 7.30
N VAL A 11 -14.06 -8.67 6.75
CA VAL A 11 -12.64 -8.90 6.46
C VAL A 11 -11.84 -8.88 7.76
N ARG A 12 -10.98 -9.87 7.95
CA ARG A 12 -10.11 -9.97 9.14
C ARG A 12 -8.72 -9.42 8.86
N VAL A 13 -8.30 -8.47 9.68
CA VAL A 13 -6.97 -7.85 9.62
C VAL A 13 -6.21 -8.09 10.91
N SER A 14 -4.89 -8.13 10.81
CA SER A 14 -4.01 -8.12 11.98
C SER A 14 -4.24 -6.85 12.80
N GLN A 15 -4.14 -6.97 14.12
CA GLN A 15 -4.27 -5.83 15.04
C GLN A 15 -3.23 -4.75 14.77
N LEU A 16 -2.06 -5.15 14.24
CA LEU A 16 -1.02 -4.24 13.76
C LEU A 16 -1.17 -4.04 12.25
N CYS A 17 -1.13 -2.78 11.81
CA CYS A 17 -1.00 -2.39 10.42
C CYS A 17 0.44 -1.94 10.17
N PHE A 18 1.06 -2.42 9.09
CA PHE A 18 2.42 -2.03 8.73
C PHE A 18 2.43 -0.92 7.68
N GLY A 19 2.97 0.25 8.05
CA GLY A 19 3.13 1.38 7.14
C GLY A 19 4.36 1.23 6.24
N THR A 20 4.21 1.60 4.97
CA THR A 20 5.27 1.44 3.95
C THR A 20 5.89 2.76 3.49
N MET A 21 5.71 3.85 4.23
CA MET A 21 6.19 5.18 3.83
C MET A 21 7.70 5.25 3.56
N SER A 22 8.49 4.47 4.30
CA SER A 22 9.95 4.42 4.15
C SER A 22 10.42 3.61 2.93
N PHE A 23 9.53 2.82 2.29
CA PHE A 23 9.91 1.96 1.16
C PHE A 23 10.38 2.78 -0.04
N GLY A 24 11.62 2.50 -0.49
CA GLY A 24 12.26 3.23 -1.58
C GLY A 24 12.78 4.61 -1.22
N ALA A 25 12.71 4.98 0.07
CA ALA A 25 13.32 6.17 0.65
C ALA A 25 14.41 5.73 1.63
N GLU A 26 14.18 5.85 2.96
CA GLU A 26 15.13 5.43 3.99
C GLU A 26 15.39 3.92 3.98
N ALA A 27 14.38 3.14 3.58
CA ALA A 27 14.51 1.70 3.35
C ALA A 27 14.65 1.43 1.85
N ASP A 28 15.84 1.07 1.41
CA ASP A 28 16.06 0.57 0.05
C ASP A 28 15.25 -0.73 -0.22
N LYS A 29 15.34 -1.26 -1.42
CA LYS A 29 14.60 -2.46 -1.80
C LYS A 29 14.95 -3.68 -0.94
N ALA A 30 16.21 -3.82 -0.54
CA ALA A 30 16.67 -4.94 0.28
C ALA A 30 16.15 -4.83 1.72
N ALA A 31 16.25 -3.64 2.32
CA ALA A 31 15.69 -3.35 3.63
C ALA A 31 14.16 -3.48 3.64
N SER A 32 13.48 -2.96 2.62
CA SER A 32 12.02 -3.10 2.46
C SER A 32 11.60 -4.57 2.42
N LYS A 33 12.33 -5.41 1.67
CA LYS A 33 12.10 -6.86 1.62
C LYS A 33 12.30 -7.53 2.97
N ALA A 34 13.37 -7.18 3.69
CA ALA A 34 13.65 -7.74 5.01
C ALA A 34 12.56 -7.38 6.01
N MET A 35 12.12 -6.10 6.02
CA MET A 35 11.01 -5.64 6.87
C MET A 35 9.70 -6.34 6.52
N TYR A 36 9.34 -6.40 5.23
CA TYR A 36 8.16 -7.09 4.76
C TYR A 36 8.13 -8.54 5.25
N LYS A 37 9.22 -9.29 4.98
CA LYS A 37 9.34 -10.68 5.43
C LYS A 37 9.14 -10.79 6.95
N LYS A 38 9.82 -9.96 7.72
CA LYS A 38 9.75 -9.99 9.18
C LYS A 38 8.33 -9.78 9.71
N VAL A 39 7.58 -8.81 9.16
CA VAL A 39 6.21 -8.55 9.61
C VAL A 39 5.24 -9.62 9.12
N ARG A 40 5.47 -10.22 7.93
CA ARG A 40 4.70 -11.38 7.48
C ARG A 40 4.93 -12.60 8.36
N ASP A 41 6.19 -12.87 8.75
CA ASP A 41 6.55 -14.00 9.61
C ASP A 41 5.84 -13.94 10.98
N ILE A 42 5.54 -12.75 11.50
CA ILE A 42 4.76 -12.57 12.74
C ILE A 42 3.25 -12.49 12.52
N GLY A 43 2.78 -12.65 11.29
CA GLY A 43 1.35 -12.74 10.94
C GLY A 43 0.67 -11.42 10.59
N VAL A 44 1.40 -10.34 10.30
CA VAL A 44 0.78 -9.11 9.79
C VAL A 44 0.24 -9.36 8.39
N ASN A 45 -1.05 -9.08 8.17
CA ASN A 45 -1.71 -9.15 6.86
C ASN A 45 -2.29 -7.81 6.41
N PHE A 46 -2.08 -6.75 7.18
CA PHE A 46 -2.63 -5.41 6.93
C PHE A 46 -1.49 -4.43 6.67
N PHE A 47 -1.50 -3.80 5.49
CA PHE A 47 -0.47 -2.86 5.05
C PHE A 47 -1.09 -1.54 4.62
N ASP A 48 -0.44 -0.43 4.99
CA ASP A 48 -0.83 0.91 4.59
C ASP A 48 0.23 1.53 3.68
N CYS A 49 -0.21 2.01 2.52
CA CYS A 49 0.60 2.66 1.52
C CYS A 49 -0.02 4.00 1.10
N ALA A 50 0.59 4.69 0.15
CA ALA A 50 0.04 5.83 -0.55
C ALA A 50 0.71 5.99 -1.92
N ASP A 51 0.00 6.55 -2.88
CA ASP A 51 0.52 6.88 -4.21
C ASP A 51 1.66 7.91 -4.14
N ALA A 52 1.61 8.82 -3.16
CA ALA A 52 2.63 9.85 -2.93
C ALA A 52 3.91 9.31 -2.28
N TYR A 53 3.88 8.15 -1.63
CA TYR A 53 5.07 7.63 -0.94
C TYR A 53 6.17 7.32 -1.94
N THR A 54 7.28 8.08 -1.81
CA THR A 54 8.41 8.03 -2.72
C THR A 54 7.99 8.12 -4.20
N LYS A 55 6.98 8.97 -4.49
CA LYS A 55 6.41 9.17 -5.84
C LYS A 55 5.98 7.85 -6.51
N GLY A 56 5.27 7.01 -5.77
CA GLY A 56 4.76 5.72 -6.24
C GLY A 56 5.73 4.54 -6.11
N LYS A 57 7.00 4.76 -5.74
CA LYS A 57 7.97 3.66 -5.56
C LYS A 57 7.56 2.72 -4.43
N ALA A 58 6.99 3.25 -3.34
CA ALA A 58 6.55 2.41 -2.22
C ALA A 58 5.50 1.39 -2.66
N GLU A 59 4.50 1.80 -3.45
CA GLU A 59 3.51 0.88 -4.02
C GLU A 59 4.14 -0.14 -4.97
N THR A 60 5.08 0.27 -5.81
CA THR A 60 5.80 -0.63 -6.73
C THR A 60 6.58 -1.69 -5.97
N ILE A 61 7.32 -1.30 -4.93
CA ILE A 61 8.08 -2.24 -4.09
C ILE A 61 7.12 -3.19 -3.36
N LEU A 62 6.05 -2.67 -2.75
CA LEU A 62 5.05 -3.50 -2.08
C LEU A 62 4.42 -4.49 -3.05
N GLY A 63 4.05 -4.06 -4.27
CA GLY A 63 3.49 -4.91 -5.32
C GLY A 63 4.42 -6.05 -5.73
N GLU A 64 5.73 -5.80 -5.78
CA GLU A 64 6.72 -6.85 -6.05
C GLU A 64 6.85 -7.84 -4.88
N LEU A 65 6.82 -7.33 -3.65
CA LEU A 65 7.01 -8.16 -2.45
C LEU A 65 5.81 -9.07 -2.18
N MET A 66 4.59 -8.63 -2.46
CA MET A 66 3.37 -9.41 -2.20
C MET A 66 3.01 -10.39 -3.32
N LYS A 67 3.88 -10.53 -4.34
CA LYS A 67 3.64 -11.47 -5.45
C LYS A 67 3.47 -12.90 -4.93
N GLY A 68 2.35 -13.53 -5.30
CA GLY A 68 2.02 -14.91 -4.91
C GLY A 68 1.27 -15.05 -3.58
N GLU A 69 1.08 -13.95 -2.82
CA GLU A 69 0.29 -13.97 -1.58
C GLU A 69 -0.73 -12.81 -1.47
N ARG A 70 -0.99 -12.10 -2.59
CA ARG A 70 -1.87 -10.93 -2.62
C ARG A 70 -3.23 -11.17 -1.96
N ASP A 71 -3.83 -12.31 -2.20
CA ASP A 71 -5.17 -12.65 -1.68
C ASP A 71 -5.20 -12.84 -0.15
N ASN A 72 -4.04 -13.02 0.46
CA ASN A 72 -3.90 -13.12 1.91
C ASN A 72 -3.68 -11.77 2.60
N LEU A 73 -3.66 -10.67 1.84
CA LEU A 73 -3.30 -9.34 2.32
C LEU A 73 -4.44 -8.34 2.14
N VAL A 74 -4.56 -7.46 3.12
CA VAL A 74 -5.40 -6.26 3.04
C VAL A 74 -4.48 -5.05 2.88
N ILE A 75 -4.62 -4.35 1.76
CA ILE A 75 -3.80 -3.19 1.41
C ILE A 75 -4.68 -1.95 1.37
N THR A 76 -4.27 -0.90 2.07
CA THR A 76 -4.82 0.43 1.90
C THR A 76 -3.83 1.31 1.16
N SER A 77 -4.33 2.20 0.31
CA SER A 77 -3.54 3.27 -0.30
C SER A 77 -4.31 4.59 -0.25
N LYS A 78 -3.68 5.68 -0.66
CA LYS A 78 -4.20 7.04 -0.57
C LYS A 78 -3.90 7.77 -1.88
N CYS A 79 -4.71 8.79 -2.23
CA CYS A 79 -4.60 9.47 -3.52
C CYS A 79 -4.93 10.98 -3.47
N PHE A 80 -4.73 11.63 -2.32
CA PHE A 80 -5.09 13.06 -2.20
C PHE A 80 -4.07 14.01 -2.87
N ASN A 81 -2.80 13.65 -2.84
CA ASN A 81 -1.72 14.51 -3.32
C ASN A 81 -1.66 14.57 -4.85
N ASN A 82 -1.28 15.73 -5.38
CA ASN A 82 -1.03 15.87 -6.82
C ASN A 82 0.37 15.34 -7.18
N ILE A 83 0.45 14.09 -7.58
CA ILE A 83 1.71 13.46 -8.00
C ILE A 83 1.97 13.53 -9.51
N ARG A 84 0.95 13.86 -10.31
CA ARG A 84 1.04 13.99 -11.77
C ARG A 84 1.43 15.38 -12.25
N GLY A 85 1.17 16.42 -11.44
CA GLY A 85 1.52 17.80 -11.72
C GLY A 85 0.49 18.59 -12.54
N ASP A 86 -0.59 17.99 -13.04
CA ASP A 86 -1.65 18.73 -13.73
C ASP A 86 -2.70 19.29 -12.77
N ILE A 87 -3.44 20.32 -13.23
CA ILE A 87 -4.39 21.06 -12.41
C ILE A 87 -5.53 20.21 -11.82
N ASN A 88 -5.85 19.07 -12.41
CA ASN A 88 -6.94 18.19 -12.00
C ASN A 88 -6.47 16.89 -11.29
N SER A 89 -5.18 16.74 -11.08
CA SER A 89 -4.58 15.54 -10.51
C SER A 89 -4.31 15.65 -9.01
N GLY A 90 -5.26 16.17 -8.26
CA GLY A 90 -5.16 16.27 -6.80
C GLY A 90 -6.52 16.43 -6.15
N GLY A 91 -6.54 16.28 -4.82
CA GLY A 91 -7.75 16.38 -4.02
C GLY A 91 -8.69 15.20 -4.15
N GLY A 92 -9.90 15.35 -3.62
CA GLY A 92 -10.92 14.28 -3.57
C GLY A 92 -11.91 14.29 -4.73
N ASN A 93 -11.61 14.96 -5.86
CA ASN A 93 -12.52 14.95 -7.00
C ASN A 93 -12.60 13.57 -7.67
N ARG A 94 -13.79 13.22 -8.17
CA ARG A 94 -14.06 11.89 -8.73
C ARG A 94 -13.10 11.49 -9.86
N ARG A 95 -12.76 12.43 -10.75
CA ARG A 95 -11.85 12.17 -11.86
C ARG A 95 -10.48 11.75 -11.35
N HIS A 96 -9.92 12.53 -10.41
CA HIS A 96 -8.61 12.22 -9.82
C HIS A 96 -8.63 10.88 -9.09
N VAL A 97 -9.62 10.65 -8.23
CA VAL A 97 -9.72 9.40 -7.45
C VAL A 97 -9.76 8.18 -8.37
N ALA A 98 -10.60 8.21 -9.43
CA ALA A 98 -10.70 7.09 -10.38
C ALA A 98 -9.35 6.80 -11.07
N MET A 99 -8.68 7.85 -11.57
CA MET A 99 -7.37 7.70 -12.24
C MET A 99 -6.28 7.23 -11.27
N ALA A 100 -6.28 7.76 -10.05
CA ALA A 100 -5.29 7.40 -9.03
C ALA A 100 -5.43 5.93 -8.58
N VAL A 101 -6.66 5.44 -8.45
CA VAL A 101 -6.90 4.01 -8.14
C VAL A 101 -6.33 3.12 -9.23
N GLU A 102 -6.61 3.42 -10.51
CA GLU A 102 -6.07 2.65 -11.64
C GLU A 102 -4.53 2.65 -11.66
N ASP A 103 -3.92 3.79 -11.38
CA ASP A 103 -2.47 3.91 -11.33
C ASP A 103 -1.88 3.15 -10.14
N SER A 104 -2.52 3.20 -8.97
CA SER A 104 -2.12 2.45 -7.79
C SER A 104 -2.22 0.93 -8.01
N LEU A 105 -3.30 0.46 -8.63
CA LEU A 105 -3.47 -0.96 -8.98
C LEU A 105 -2.35 -1.44 -9.92
N LYS A 106 -1.96 -0.63 -10.92
CA LYS A 106 -0.83 -0.95 -11.81
C LYS A 106 0.49 -1.06 -11.04
N ARG A 107 0.79 -0.10 -10.14
CA ARG A 107 2.03 -0.12 -9.35
C ARG A 107 2.04 -1.28 -8.35
N LEU A 108 0.92 -1.54 -7.70
CA LEU A 108 0.74 -2.66 -6.76
C LEU A 108 0.61 -4.02 -7.45
N LYS A 109 0.42 -4.04 -8.79
CA LYS A 109 0.27 -5.28 -9.60
C LYS A 109 -0.91 -6.14 -9.14
N THR A 110 -2.04 -5.52 -8.88
CA THR A 110 -3.25 -6.16 -8.34
C THR A 110 -4.53 -5.60 -8.96
#